data_4f03b2f7e1bc5c8be4b79f1c7d4fa335
#
_entry.id   4f03b2f7e1bc5c8be4b79f1c7d4fa335
#
_cell.length_a   1.000
_cell.length_b   1.000
_cell.length_c   1.000
_cell.angle_alpha   90.00
_cell.angle_beta   90.00
_cell.angle_gamma   90.00
#
_symmetry.space_group_name_H-M   'P 1'
#
loop_
_entity.id
_entity.type
_entity.pdbx_description
1 polymer ?
#
loop_
_entity_poly.entity_id
_entity_poly.type
_entity_poly.pdbx_seq_one_letter_code
_entity_poly.pdbx_strand_id
1 'polypeptide(L)'
;AVLDDAVFAEFDSDSSSSDTQALPSSLSSSKDLFNNIASYRFSEMRFNVRGYDSQYSDIYLNGIRFNDAMTGYGPWSLWSGLNDATRNQENYTGLEASDFGIGGIGGMTNVNARASQMRKGFRVSVSNGNQMYRFRAMVSYGSGQLDNGWSYAFSVGTRQGGNGYVDGVYYNSYSYFASAEKLFGQNHRLALTLLASPSERGAQQASTDEAYALFGNNYYNPNVGYQAGKLRNSRVRNTHEPIVMLNYTWDMSENTRLNAATSLRFGRNGYSALTWNAGADPRGDYYRYMPNSDKTQIVPGITLSLIHISEPTRRSYIS
;
A
#
# COMPACT_ATOMS: atom_id res chain seq x y z
N ALA A 1 -1.77 -2.32 17.75
CA ALA A 1 -2.68 -2.24 16.58
C ALA A 1 -2.22 -1.20 15.57
N VAL A 2 -1.68 -0.05 16.03
CA VAL A 2 -1.19 1.04 15.15
C VAL A 2 0.13 0.68 14.45
N LEU A 3 0.98 -0.11 15.10
CA LEU A 3 2.26 -0.56 14.53
C LEU A 3 2.10 -1.53 13.34
N ASP A 4 1.04 -2.36 13.34
CA ASP A 4 0.76 -3.26 12.23
C ASP A 4 0.39 -2.50 10.94
N ASP A 5 -0.32 -1.38 11.05
CA ASP A 5 -0.75 -0.60 9.89
C ASP A 5 0.41 0.12 9.21
N ALA A 6 1.37 0.60 9.99
CA ALA A 6 2.57 1.26 9.47
C ALA A 6 3.49 0.27 8.74
N VAL A 7 3.74 -0.89 9.34
CA VAL A 7 4.56 -1.94 8.73
C VAL A 7 3.92 -2.43 7.43
N PHE A 8 2.60 -2.48 7.35
CA PHE A 8 1.90 -2.94 6.15
C PHE A 8 1.71 -1.87 5.07
N ALA A 9 1.54 -0.62 5.41
CA ALA A 9 1.61 0.48 4.45
C ALA A 9 2.99 0.50 3.78
N GLU A 10 3.99 0.09 4.52
CA GLU A 10 5.35 -0.03 4.04
C GLU A 10 5.58 -1.15 3.02
N PHE A 11 4.86 -2.24 2.99
CA PHE A 11 5.03 -3.33 2.02
C PHE A 11 4.33 -3.12 0.67
N ASP A 12 3.54 -2.07 0.53
CA ASP A 12 2.63 -1.91 -0.61
C ASP A 12 3.12 -0.95 -1.71
N SER A 13 4.30 -0.35 -1.55
CA SER A 13 4.89 0.45 -2.62
C SER A 13 5.59 -0.44 -3.63
N ASP A 14 4.87 -0.87 -4.63
CA ASP A 14 5.42 -1.55 -5.77
C ASP A 14 6.25 -0.59 -6.65
N SER A 15 7.53 -0.48 -6.33
CA SER A 15 8.49 0.28 -7.12
C SER A 15 9.07 -0.52 -8.29
N SER A 16 8.65 -1.77 -8.46
CA SER A 16 9.15 -2.61 -9.53
C SER A 16 8.49 -2.31 -10.87
N SER A 17 8.82 -1.20 -11.48
CA SER A 17 8.73 -1.12 -12.93
C SER A 17 9.93 -1.86 -13.52
N SER A 18 9.68 -2.93 -14.24
CA SER A 18 10.68 -3.76 -14.93
C SER A 18 11.47 -3.02 -16.03
N ASP A 19 11.14 -1.78 -16.31
CA ASP A 19 11.89 -0.94 -17.23
C ASP A 19 12.88 -0.09 -16.46
N THR A 20 14.09 -0.60 -16.37
CA THR A 20 15.20 0.04 -15.68
C THR A 20 14.86 0.35 -14.21
N GLN A 21 15.71 -0.03 -13.32
CA GLN A 21 15.75 0.51 -11.96
C GLN A 21 15.79 2.04 -12.05
N ALA A 22 14.66 2.65 -12.41
CA ALA A 22 14.50 4.07 -12.29
C ALA A 22 14.57 4.30 -10.79
N LEU A 23 15.72 4.77 -10.35
CA LEU A 23 15.90 5.35 -9.03
C LEU A 23 14.64 6.17 -8.74
N PRO A 24 13.98 6.00 -7.60
CA PRO A 24 12.88 6.86 -7.23
C PRO A 24 13.30 8.31 -7.50
N SER A 25 12.37 9.11 -7.99
CA SER A 25 12.65 10.50 -8.31
C SER A 25 13.23 11.27 -7.11
N SER A 26 12.89 10.85 -5.89
CA SER A 26 13.52 11.36 -4.66
C SER A 26 15.01 11.09 -4.58
N LEU A 27 15.50 9.95 -5.08
CA LEU A 27 16.94 9.67 -5.17
C LEU A 27 17.62 10.45 -6.27
N SER A 28 16.98 10.57 -7.42
CA SER A 28 17.53 11.27 -8.57
C SER A 28 17.46 12.79 -8.42
N SER A 29 16.50 13.31 -7.64
CA SER A 29 16.34 14.73 -7.39
C SER A 29 17.15 15.26 -6.20
N SER A 30 17.48 14.39 -5.23
CA SER A 30 18.28 14.78 -4.07
C SER A 30 19.74 14.93 -4.47
N LYS A 31 20.28 16.13 -4.32
CA LYS A 31 21.72 16.41 -4.44
C LYS A 31 22.49 16.01 -3.17
N ASP A 32 21.79 15.58 -2.12
CA ASP A 32 22.38 15.16 -0.85
C ASP A 32 22.88 13.73 -0.94
N LEU A 33 24.21 13.56 -0.92
CA LEU A 33 24.89 12.27 -0.99
C LEU A 33 24.49 11.36 0.16
N PHE A 34 24.25 11.90 1.36
CA PHE A 34 23.84 11.11 2.52
C PHE A 34 22.45 10.50 2.32
N ASN A 35 21.49 11.27 1.84
CA ASN A 35 20.15 10.75 1.53
C ASN A 35 20.20 9.68 0.44
N ASN A 36 21.04 9.86 -0.57
CA ASN A 36 21.21 8.87 -1.64
C ASN A 36 21.78 7.55 -1.12
N ILE A 37 22.75 7.57 -0.24
CA ILE A 37 23.38 6.36 0.30
C ILE A 37 22.54 5.74 1.40
N ALA A 38 22.00 6.52 2.33
CA ALA A 38 21.23 6.05 3.47
C ALA A 38 19.87 5.46 3.07
N SER A 39 19.37 5.83 1.91
CA SER A 39 18.09 5.36 1.39
C SER A 39 18.21 4.07 0.56
N TYR A 40 19.40 3.61 0.24
CA TYR A 40 19.59 2.37 -0.51
C TYR A 40 19.31 1.15 0.37
N ARG A 41 18.36 0.32 -0.06
CA ARG A 41 18.07 -0.99 0.53
C ARG A 41 18.03 -2.07 -0.55
N PHE A 42 18.49 -3.29 -0.23
CA PHE A 42 18.43 -4.44 -1.14
C PHE A 42 17.03 -5.04 -1.32
N SER A 43 16.07 -4.59 -0.55
CA SER A 43 14.65 -4.94 -0.69
C SER A 43 13.89 -3.73 -1.19
N GLU A 44 12.58 -3.88 -1.38
CA GLU A 44 11.69 -2.79 -1.81
C GLU A 44 12.06 -1.44 -1.21
N MET A 45 12.33 -0.49 -2.10
CA MET A 45 12.91 0.78 -1.68
C MET A 45 11.87 1.63 -0.98
N ARG A 46 12.07 1.79 0.30
CA ARG A 46 11.36 2.76 1.08
C ARG A 46 12.31 3.72 1.68
N PHE A 47 11.92 4.94 1.50
CA PHE A 47 12.67 6.04 2.02
C PHE A 47 12.16 6.43 3.39
N ASN A 48 12.98 6.20 4.39
CA ASN A 48 12.92 6.96 5.61
C ASN A 48 13.90 8.12 5.46
N VAL A 49 13.42 9.25 4.99
CA VAL A 49 14.27 10.43 4.82
C VAL A 49 14.98 10.73 6.14
N ARG A 50 16.33 10.68 6.12
CA ARG A 50 17.16 10.87 7.32
C ARG A 50 16.82 9.91 8.48
N GLY A 51 16.25 8.74 8.21
CA GLY A 51 15.85 7.78 9.23
C GLY A 51 14.55 8.10 9.97
N TYR A 52 13.85 9.18 9.61
CA TYR A 52 12.55 9.51 10.18
C TYR A 52 11.45 8.60 9.62
N ASP A 53 10.43 8.38 10.44
CA ASP A 53 9.24 7.61 10.05
C ASP A 53 8.44 8.33 8.95
N SER A 54 7.76 7.57 8.10
CA SER A 54 6.96 8.09 6.98
C SER A 54 5.81 9.00 7.40
N GLN A 55 5.37 8.96 8.66
CA GLN A 55 4.40 9.90 9.21
C GLN A 55 4.85 11.37 9.18
N TYR A 56 6.17 11.60 9.10
CA TYR A 56 6.77 12.94 9.01
C TYR A 56 6.97 13.42 7.56
N SER A 57 6.58 12.60 6.59
CA SER A 57 6.61 12.95 5.16
C SER A 57 5.23 13.33 4.68
N ASP A 58 5.10 14.47 4.01
CA ASP A 58 3.83 14.92 3.44
C ASP A 58 3.62 14.33 2.05
N ILE A 59 2.50 13.67 1.85
CA ILE A 59 2.13 13.04 0.59
C ILE A 59 0.94 13.76 -0.03
N TYR A 60 1.17 14.27 -1.23
CA TYR A 60 0.17 14.96 -2.05
C TYR A 60 -0.16 14.12 -3.28
N LEU A 61 -1.41 14.15 -3.67
CA LEU A 61 -1.88 13.62 -4.94
C LEU A 61 -2.61 14.74 -5.68
N ASN A 62 -2.10 15.11 -6.86
CA ASN A 62 -2.60 16.24 -7.64
C ASN A 62 -2.75 17.55 -6.82
N GLY A 63 -1.83 17.80 -5.88
CA GLY A 63 -1.83 18.99 -5.03
C GLY A 63 -2.71 18.92 -3.79
N ILE A 64 -3.38 17.81 -3.52
CA ILE A 64 -4.17 17.60 -2.28
C ILE A 64 -3.39 16.68 -1.35
N ARG A 65 -3.27 17.07 -0.09
CA ARG A 65 -2.63 16.26 0.96
C ARG A 65 -3.50 15.08 1.33
N PHE A 66 -2.93 13.88 1.33
CA PHE A 66 -3.63 12.62 1.61
C PHE A 66 -3.16 11.89 2.86
N ASN A 67 -2.19 12.42 3.59
CA ASN A 67 -1.80 11.81 4.87
C ASN A 67 -3.02 11.59 5.75
N ASP A 68 -3.04 10.48 6.44
CA ASP A 68 -4.07 10.19 7.42
C ASP A 68 -4.06 11.24 8.55
N ALA A 69 -5.24 11.81 8.85
CA ALA A 69 -5.35 12.92 9.80
C ALA A 69 -5.05 12.51 11.24
N MET A 70 -5.19 11.24 11.59
CA MET A 70 -4.95 10.73 12.94
C MET A 70 -3.54 10.23 13.14
N THR A 71 -3.01 9.50 12.16
CA THR A 71 -1.72 8.81 12.27
C THR A 71 -0.58 9.53 11.57
N GLY A 72 -0.87 10.41 10.62
CA GLY A 72 0.13 11.11 9.79
C GLY A 72 0.69 10.27 8.66
N TYR A 73 0.41 8.97 8.58
CA TYR A 73 1.00 8.10 7.56
C TYR A 73 0.49 8.39 6.16
N GLY A 74 1.38 8.25 5.19
CA GLY A 74 1.05 8.38 3.77
C GLY A 74 0.25 7.18 3.27
N PRO A 75 -0.85 7.38 2.53
CA PRO A 75 -1.77 6.32 2.12
C PRO A 75 -1.34 5.68 0.80
N TRP A 76 -0.11 5.24 0.67
CA TRP A 76 0.45 4.65 -0.56
C TRP A 76 -0.33 3.46 -1.08
N SER A 77 -1.01 2.72 -0.21
CA SER A 77 -1.85 1.59 -0.59
C SER A 77 -3.05 1.97 -1.45
N LEU A 78 -3.53 3.22 -1.38
CA LEU A 78 -4.72 3.66 -2.12
C LEU A 78 -4.52 3.72 -3.63
N TRP A 79 -3.27 3.87 -4.10
CA TRP A 79 -2.92 3.88 -5.53
C TRP A 79 -1.82 2.90 -5.89
N SER A 80 -1.61 1.93 -5.04
CA SER A 80 -0.66 0.85 -5.22
C SER A 80 -0.96 0.06 -6.51
N GLY A 81 0.08 -0.27 -7.28
CA GLY A 81 -0.06 -0.97 -8.58
C GLY A 81 -0.45 -0.08 -9.77
N LEU A 82 -0.62 1.22 -9.59
CA LEU A 82 -0.89 2.20 -10.65
C LEU A 82 0.39 2.89 -11.14
N ASN A 83 1.47 2.15 -11.32
CA ASN A 83 2.81 2.68 -11.53
C ASN A 83 2.92 3.67 -12.70
N ASP A 84 2.22 3.43 -13.80
CA ASP A 84 2.24 4.35 -14.94
C ASP A 84 1.51 5.65 -14.64
N ALA A 85 0.38 5.58 -13.93
CA ALA A 85 -0.42 6.75 -13.56
C ALA A 85 0.26 7.61 -12.48
N THR A 86 1.04 6.97 -11.60
CA THR A 86 1.71 7.63 -10.47
C THR A 86 3.21 7.86 -10.71
N ARG A 87 3.68 7.69 -11.93
CA ARG A 87 5.10 7.84 -12.30
C ARG A 87 5.62 9.27 -12.13
N ASN A 88 4.79 10.27 -12.43
CA ASN A 88 5.17 11.66 -12.34
C ASN A 88 5.07 12.12 -10.88
N GLN A 89 6.22 12.26 -10.24
CA GLN A 89 6.34 12.63 -8.84
C GLN A 89 7.31 13.80 -8.72
N GLU A 90 6.94 14.76 -7.90
CA GLU A 90 7.74 15.89 -7.49
C GLU A 90 8.13 15.71 -6.03
N ASN A 91 9.42 15.65 -5.74
CA ASN A 91 9.92 15.42 -4.40
C ASN A 91 10.68 16.65 -3.91
N TYR A 92 10.35 17.06 -2.72
CA TYR A 92 10.95 18.22 -2.05
C TYR A 92 11.54 17.78 -0.71
N THR A 93 12.72 18.27 -0.39
CA THR A 93 13.44 17.90 0.82
C THR A 93 13.47 19.04 1.83
N GLY A 94 13.12 18.76 3.07
CA GLY A 94 13.15 19.76 4.13
C GLY A 94 12.21 20.94 3.88
N LEU A 95 12.72 22.15 3.97
CA LEU A 95 12.00 23.41 3.76
C LEU A 95 12.15 23.96 2.33
N GLU A 96 12.36 23.12 1.37
CA GLU A 96 12.41 23.51 -0.04
C GLU A 96 11.07 24.11 -0.48
N ALA A 97 11.13 25.17 -1.28
CA ALA A 97 9.93 25.84 -1.77
C ALA A 97 9.12 24.91 -2.69
N SER A 98 7.83 24.83 -2.47
CA SER A 98 6.90 24.05 -3.29
C SER A 98 5.60 24.82 -3.51
N ASP A 99 4.88 24.46 -4.58
CA ASP A 99 3.58 25.05 -4.92
C ASP A 99 2.41 24.50 -4.04
N PHE A 100 2.66 23.48 -3.22
CA PHE A 100 1.60 22.73 -2.57
C PHE A 100 1.58 22.86 -1.04
N GLY A 101 2.71 23.10 -0.43
CA GLY A 101 2.80 23.18 1.02
C GLY A 101 4.15 23.64 1.54
N ILE A 102 4.22 23.80 2.84
CA ILE A 102 5.46 24.07 3.56
C ILE A 102 6.04 22.72 3.89
N GLY A 103 7.19 22.36 3.33
CA GLY A 103 7.83 21.07 3.59
C GLY A 103 8.08 20.79 5.07
N GLY A 104 8.32 19.54 5.40
CA GLY A 104 8.57 19.05 6.75
C GLY A 104 9.90 18.30 6.88
N ILE A 105 10.16 17.76 8.06
CA ILE A 105 11.40 17.01 8.38
C ILE A 105 11.59 15.82 7.43
N GLY A 106 10.51 15.11 7.10
CA GLY A 106 10.50 13.95 6.20
C GLY A 106 10.39 14.30 4.72
N GLY A 107 10.37 15.60 4.38
CA GLY A 107 10.15 16.05 3.01
C GLY A 107 8.69 15.97 2.56
N MET A 108 8.48 16.22 1.28
CA MET A 108 7.16 16.22 0.66
C MET A 108 7.23 15.56 -0.71
N THR A 109 6.23 14.77 -1.04
CA THR A 109 6.07 14.16 -2.37
C THR A 109 4.72 14.54 -2.93
N ASN A 110 4.68 15.10 -4.13
CA ASN A 110 3.44 15.29 -4.89
C ASN A 110 3.40 14.34 -6.08
N VAL A 111 2.38 13.51 -6.13
CA VAL A 111 2.12 12.58 -7.23
C VAL A 111 1.16 13.24 -8.21
N ASN A 112 1.60 13.46 -9.45
CA ASN A 112 0.78 14.04 -10.51
C ASN A 112 0.12 12.94 -11.34
N ALA A 113 -1.09 12.54 -10.96
CA ALA A 113 -1.87 11.49 -11.62
C ALA A 113 -2.98 12.10 -12.49
N ARG A 114 -2.61 12.90 -13.50
CA ARG A 114 -3.56 13.52 -14.45
C ARG A 114 -3.34 12.96 -15.86
N ALA A 115 -4.36 13.05 -16.71
CA ALA A 115 -4.30 12.49 -18.06
C ALA A 115 -3.14 13.06 -18.90
N SER A 116 -2.88 14.36 -18.78
CA SER A 116 -1.78 15.02 -19.51
C SER A 116 -0.39 14.58 -19.05
N GLN A 117 -0.26 14.03 -17.86
CA GLN A 117 1.00 13.57 -17.28
C GLN A 117 1.34 12.13 -17.64
N MET A 118 0.38 11.36 -18.14
CA MET A 118 0.64 10.02 -18.63
C MET A 118 1.31 10.02 -20.00
N ARG A 119 2.25 9.11 -20.18
CA ARG A 119 2.90 8.92 -21.49
C ARG A 119 1.88 8.54 -22.54
N LYS A 120 1.97 9.18 -23.70
CA LYS A 120 1.16 8.85 -24.87
C LYS A 120 1.44 7.42 -25.35
N GLY A 121 0.37 6.70 -25.66
CA GLY A 121 0.42 5.36 -26.23
C GLY A 121 -0.14 4.28 -25.29
N PHE A 122 -0.11 3.07 -25.79
CA PHE A 122 -0.59 1.88 -25.11
C PHE A 122 0.60 1.10 -24.53
N ARG A 123 0.45 0.62 -23.30
CA ARG A 123 1.46 -0.16 -22.62
C ARG A 123 0.83 -1.37 -21.93
N VAL A 124 1.49 -2.51 -22.07
CA VAL A 124 1.18 -3.73 -21.32
C VAL A 124 2.44 -4.10 -20.54
N SER A 125 2.28 -4.42 -19.29
CA SER A 125 3.35 -4.92 -18.43
C SER A 125 2.89 -6.20 -17.76
N VAL A 126 3.72 -7.24 -17.83
CA VAL A 126 3.51 -8.51 -17.13
C VAL A 126 4.81 -8.83 -16.41
N SER A 127 4.72 -9.16 -15.13
CA SER A 127 5.87 -9.56 -14.34
C SER A 127 5.53 -10.72 -13.42
N ASN A 128 6.55 -11.50 -13.09
CA ASN A 128 6.49 -12.58 -12.12
C ASN A 128 7.58 -12.35 -11.07
N GLY A 129 7.24 -12.55 -9.81
CA GLY A 129 8.14 -12.38 -8.68
C GLY A 129 7.92 -13.46 -7.63
N ASN A 130 8.72 -13.43 -6.59
CA ASN A 130 8.66 -14.40 -5.50
C ASN A 130 8.51 -13.75 -4.11
N GLN A 131 8.09 -12.49 -4.08
CA GLN A 131 7.91 -11.75 -2.83
C GLN A 131 6.43 -11.76 -2.40
N MET A 132 5.82 -10.58 -2.20
CA MET A 132 4.46 -10.44 -1.74
C MET A 132 3.43 -11.01 -2.73
N TYR A 133 3.69 -10.89 -4.02
CA TYR A 133 2.87 -11.47 -5.09
C TYR A 133 3.73 -12.22 -6.12
N ARG A 134 3.13 -13.19 -6.77
CA ARG A 134 3.79 -14.01 -7.80
C ARG A 134 3.55 -13.49 -9.20
N PHE A 135 2.37 -12.97 -9.46
CA PHE A 135 1.94 -12.50 -10.76
C PHE A 135 1.44 -11.08 -10.69
N ARG A 136 1.86 -10.27 -11.65
CA ARG A 136 1.38 -8.93 -11.90
C ARG A 136 1.11 -8.74 -13.38
N ALA A 137 -0.03 -8.12 -13.69
CA ALA A 137 -0.33 -7.64 -15.02
C ALA A 137 -0.91 -6.23 -14.92
N MET A 138 -0.53 -5.36 -15.85
CA MET A 138 -1.02 -4.00 -15.94
C MET A 138 -1.17 -3.61 -17.40
N VAL A 139 -2.25 -2.90 -17.70
CA VAL A 139 -2.52 -2.27 -19.01
C VAL A 139 -2.76 -0.80 -18.78
N SER A 140 -2.10 0.05 -19.51
CA SER A 140 -2.28 1.49 -19.45
C SER A 140 -2.32 2.14 -20.83
N TYR A 141 -3.03 3.24 -20.92
CA TYR A 141 -3.16 4.04 -22.13
C TYR A 141 -3.21 5.53 -21.78
N GLY A 142 -2.47 6.32 -22.52
CA GLY A 142 -2.54 7.78 -22.50
C GLY A 142 -2.73 8.31 -23.93
N SER A 143 -3.70 9.19 -24.13
CA SER A 143 -3.91 9.82 -25.45
C SER A 143 -2.86 10.88 -25.75
N GLY A 144 -2.22 11.41 -24.72
CA GLY A 144 -1.53 12.71 -24.81
C GLY A 144 -2.56 13.83 -25.01
N GLN A 145 -2.08 15.04 -25.23
CA GLN A 145 -2.95 16.17 -25.58
C GLN A 145 -3.41 16.07 -27.04
N LEU A 146 -4.72 16.07 -27.25
CA LEU A 146 -5.35 16.06 -28.57
C LEU A 146 -5.53 17.51 -29.07
N ASP A 147 -5.67 17.68 -30.38
CA ASP A 147 -5.84 19.00 -31.02
C ASP A 147 -7.07 19.76 -30.53
N ASN A 148 -8.09 19.03 -30.09
CA ASN A 148 -9.30 19.61 -29.49
C ASN A 148 -9.12 19.97 -28.00
N GLY A 149 -7.90 19.89 -27.46
CA GLY A 149 -7.56 20.23 -26.08
C GLY A 149 -7.94 19.18 -25.03
N TRP A 150 -8.43 18.00 -25.41
CA TRP A 150 -8.67 16.89 -24.50
C TRP A 150 -7.44 16.03 -24.31
N SER A 151 -7.33 15.45 -23.10
CA SER A 151 -6.42 14.36 -22.79
C SER A 151 -7.15 13.29 -22.00
N TYR A 152 -6.94 12.04 -22.34
CA TYR A 152 -7.55 10.89 -21.69
C TYR A 152 -6.47 9.91 -21.26
N ALA A 153 -6.67 9.30 -20.12
CA ALA A 153 -5.77 8.25 -19.66
C ALA A 153 -6.53 7.21 -18.84
N PHE A 154 -6.13 5.95 -18.97
CA PHE A 154 -6.62 4.89 -18.11
C PHE A 154 -5.52 3.87 -17.80
N SER A 155 -5.64 3.21 -16.67
CA SER A 155 -4.79 2.09 -16.30
C SER A 155 -5.59 1.09 -15.48
N VAL A 156 -5.39 -0.19 -15.75
CA VAL A 156 -5.94 -1.28 -14.95
C VAL A 156 -4.84 -2.30 -14.69
N GLY A 157 -4.84 -2.87 -13.50
CA GLY A 157 -3.83 -3.84 -13.12
C GLY A 157 -4.34 -4.86 -12.12
N THR A 158 -3.59 -5.93 -11.97
CA THR A 158 -3.80 -6.96 -10.97
C THR A 158 -2.47 -7.46 -10.42
N ARG A 159 -2.44 -7.80 -9.15
CA ARG A 159 -1.33 -8.46 -8.46
C ARG A 159 -1.90 -9.63 -7.66
N GLN A 160 -1.39 -10.83 -7.94
CA GLN A 160 -1.90 -12.06 -7.36
C GLN A 160 -0.75 -12.82 -6.69
N GLY A 161 -0.84 -13.00 -5.37
CA GLY A 161 0.23 -13.58 -4.58
C GLY A 161 0.03 -15.07 -4.29
N GLY A 162 -1.20 -15.53 -4.15
CA GLY A 162 -1.46 -16.84 -3.59
C GLY A 162 -0.89 -16.96 -2.17
N ASN A 163 -0.70 -18.19 -1.69
CA ASN A 163 0.00 -18.42 -0.42
C ASN A 163 1.49 -18.09 -0.57
N GLY A 164 1.99 -17.28 0.37
CA GLY A 164 3.42 -16.97 0.48
C GLY A 164 4.23 -18.12 1.10
N TYR A 165 5.42 -17.79 1.61
CA TYR A 165 6.27 -18.75 2.35
C TYR A 165 5.69 -19.12 3.71
N VAL A 166 4.90 -18.22 4.30
CA VAL A 166 4.20 -18.43 5.55
C VAL A 166 2.76 -18.82 5.23
N ASP A 167 2.29 -19.88 5.86
CA ASP A 167 0.95 -20.41 5.63
C ASP A 167 -0.14 -19.35 5.87
N GLY A 168 -1.07 -19.27 4.93
CA GLY A 168 -2.20 -18.36 4.97
C GLY A 168 -1.86 -16.87 4.80
N VAL A 169 -0.62 -16.52 4.52
CA VAL A 169 -0.22 -15.19 4.11
C VAL A 169 -0.35 -15.09 2.59
N TYR A 170 -1.28 -14.28 2.14
CA TYR A 170 -1.54 -14.04 0.73
C TYR A 170 -1.79 -12.57 0.46
N TYR A 171 -1.64 -12.17 -0.80
CA TYR A 171 -1.91 -10.81 -1.24
C TYR A 171 -2.55 -10.84 -2.63
N ASN A 172 -3.77 -10.33 -2.73
CA ASN A 172 -4.49 -10.17 -3.98
C ASN A 172 -4.93 -8.72 -4.10
N SER A 173 -4.62 -8.08 -5.22
CA SER A 173 -4.94 -6.68 -5.45
C SER A 173 -5.33 -6.47 -6.91
N TYR A 174 -6.26 -5.55 -7.08
CA TYR A 174 -6.58 -4.94 -8.36
C TYR A 174 -6.26 -3.45 -8.28
N SER A 175 -6.11 -2.82 -9.40
CA SER A 175 -5.95 -1.37 -9.47
C SER A 175 -6.63 -0.83 -10.69
N TYR A 176 -7.23 0.34 -10.57
CA TYR A 176 -7.82 1.03 -11.71
C TYR A 176 -7.64 2.54 -11.58
N PHE A 177 -7.46 3.15 -12.73
CA PHE A 177 -7.27 4.59 -12.88
C PHE A 177 -7.96 5.05 -14.15
N ALA A 178 -8.62 6.18 -14.09
CA ALA A 178 -9.17 6.88 -15.25
C ALA A 178 -9.02 8.39 -15.01
N SER A 179 -8.57 9.11 -16.02
CA SER A 179 -8.49 10.56 -15.98
C SER A 179 -8.88 11.17 -17.31
N ALA A 180 -9.64 12.24 -17.24
CA ALA A 180 -9.99 13.07 -18.39
C ALA A 180 -9.62 14.52 -18.04
N GLU A 181 -8.94 15.19 -18.96
CA GLU A 181 -8.48 16.56 -18.79
C GLU A 181 -8.85 17.37 -20.02
N LYS A 182 -9.34 18.58 -19.82
CA LYS A 182 -9.69 19.51 -20.87
C LYS A 182 -8.97 20.83 -20.68
N LEU A 183 -8.28 21.25 -21.71
CA LEU A 183 -7.72 22.58 -21.86
C LEU A 183 -8.73 23.50 -22.58
N PHE A 184 -9.19 24.55 -21.93
CA PHE A 184 -10.08 25.57 -22.48
C PHE A 184 -9.26 26.82 -22.85
N GLY A 185 -9.21 27.13 -24.13
CA GLY A 185 -8.28 28.17 -24.61
C GLY A 185 -6.84 27.77 -24.33
N GLN A 186 -6.05 28.73 -23.86
CA GLN A 186 -4.63 28.48 -23.50
C GLN A 186 -4.40 28.50 -21.99
N ASN A 187 -5.35 29.01 -21.21
CA ASN A 187 -5.11 29.41 -19.82
C ASN A 187 -5.92 28.61 -18.79
N HIS A 188 -6.93 27.85 -19.19
CA HIS A 188 -7.80 27.14 -18.26
C HIS A 188 -7.71 25.64 -18.48
N ARG A 189 -7.48 24.89 -17.41
CA ARG A 189 -7.40 23.44 -17.44
C ARG A 189 -8.29 22.84 -16.36
N LEU A 190 -9.11 21.88 -16.73
CA LEU A 190 -9.97 21.12 -15.83
C LEU A 190 -9.66 19.64 -15.97
N ALA A 191 -9.37 18.96 -14.88
CA ALA A 191 -9.07 17.54 -14.85
C ALA A 191 -9.97 16.82 -13.85
N LEU A 192 -10.58 15.73 -14.31
CA LEU A 192 -11.29 14.77 -13.47
C LEU A 192 -10.46 13.49 -13.41
N THR A 193 -10.19 13.01 -12.21
CA THR A 193 -9.40 11.78 -11.98
C THR A 193 -10.14 10.86 -11.03
N LEU A 194 -10.19 9.59 -11.37
CA LEU A 194 -10.72 8.49 -10.57
C LEU A 194 -9.64 7.43 -10.42
N LEU A 195 -9.38 6.98 -9.21
CA LEU A 195 -8.45 5.88 -8.97
C LEU A 195 -8.81 5.07 -7.71
N ALA A 196 -8.41 3.81 -7.69
CA ALA A 196 -8.43 2.96 -6.51
C ALA A 196 -7.53 1.75 -6.69
N SER A 197 -7.17 1.14 -5.57
CA SER A 197 -6.41 -0.12 -5.49
C SER A 197 -7.04 -1.05 -4.46
N PRO A 198 -8.18 -1.70 -4.80
CA PRO A 198 -8.75 -2.71 -3.93
C PRO A 198 -7.77 -3.84 -3.67
N SER A 199 -7.60 -4.21 -2.40
CA SER A 199 -6.69 -5.27 -1.99
C SER A 199 -7.28 -6.14 -0.89
N GLU A 200 -6.90 -7.41 -0.90
CA GLU A 200 -7.17 -8.37 0.15
C GLU A 200 -5.89 -9.10 0.51
N ARG A 201 -5.62 -9.22 1.80
CA ARG A 201 -4.43 -9.92 2.28
C ARG A 201 -4.68 -10.64 3.60
N GLY A 202 -4.02 -11.78 3.75
CA GLY A 202 -3.91 -12.49 5.01
C GLY A 202 -2.70 -11.99 5.81
N ALA A 203 -2.93 -11.62 7.07
CA ALA A 203 -1.87 -11.07 7.91
C ALA A 203 -0.99 -12.17 8.50
N GLN A 204 0.29 -11.86 8.63
CA GLN A 204 1.24 -12.62 9.43
C GLN A 204 1.33 -11.99 10.83
N GLN A 205 1.57 -12.81 11.83
CA GLN A 205 1.91 -12.38 13.18
C GLN A 205 3.13 -13.14 13.66
N ALA A 206 4.05 -12.43 14.29
CA ALA A 206 5.18 -13.07 14.97
C ALA A 206 4.68 -13.91 16.15
N SER A 207 5.41 -14.97 16.44
CA SER A 207 5.16 -15.86 17.57
C SER A 207 6.41 -15.97 18.46
N THR A 208 6.40 -16.84 19.45
CA THR A 208 7.52 -17.07 20.35
C THR A 208 8.56 -18.01 19.74
N ASP A 209 9.81 -17.92 20.16
CA ASP A 209 10.87 -18.84 19.74
C ASP A 209 10.52 -20.28 20.04
N GLU A 210 9.81 -20.52 21.15
CA GLU A 210 9.33 -21.84 21.51
C GLU A 210 8.31 -22.37 20.49
N ALA A 211 7.35 -21.55 20.03
CA ALA A 211 6.40 -21.93 19.00
C ALA A 211 7.10 -22.26 17.69
N TYR A 212 8.10 -21.48 17.28
CA TYR A 212 8.88 -21.76 16.07
C TYR A 212 9.70 -23.05 16.21
N ALA A 213 10.31 -23.29 17.37
CA ALA A 213 11.05 -24.52 17.64
C ALA A 213 10.15 -25.76 17.58
N LEU A 214 8.96 -25.66 18.17
CA LEU A 214 7.97 -26.75 18.14
C LEU A 214 7.38 -26.99 16.73
N PHE A 215 7.18 -25.94 15.96
CA PHE A 215 6.74 -26.05 14.57
C PHE A 215 7.83 -26.57 13.61
N GLY A 216 9.09 -26.46 14.04
CA GLY A 216 10.25 -26.93 13.29
C GLY A 216 10.78 -25.95 12.24
N ASN A 217 10.21 -24.76 12.12
CA ASN A 217 10.70 -23.67 11.28
C ASN A 217 10.08 -22.32 11.66
N ASN A 218 10.57 -21.24 11.04
CA ASN A 218 10.14 -19.87 11.31
C ASN A 218 8.92 -19.40 10.49
N TYR A 219 8.19 -20.33 9.86
CA TYR A 219 7.03 -20.02 9.01
C TYR A 219 5.69 -20.18 9.73
N TYR A 220 5.71 -20.50 11.01
CA TYR A 220 4.50 -20.57 11.82
C TYR A 220 3.78 -19.21 11.87
N ASN A 221 2.47 -19.23 11.68
CA ASN A 221 1.61 -18.04 11.75
C ASN A 221 0.43 -18.34 12.70
N PRO A 222 0.36 -17.69 13.87
CA PRO A 222 -0.71 -17.94 14.85
C PRO A 222 -2.10 -17.49 14.37
N ASN A 223 -2.17 -16.69 13.30
CA ASN A 223 -3.45 -16.27 12.72
C ASN A 223 -4.09 -17.35 11.84
N VAL A 224 -3.41 -18.46 11.59
CA VAL A 224 -3.84 -19.48 10.64
C VAL A 224 -4.37 -20.72 11.33
N GLY A 225 -5.44 -21.26 10.81
CA GLY A 225 -6.04 -22.52 11.26
C GLY A 225 -6.85 -23.17 10.16
N TYR A 226 -7.33 -24.39 10.42
CA TYR A 226 -8.20 -25.11 9.51
C TYR A 226 -9.65 -24.96 9.93
N GLN A 227 -10.51 -24.63 8.98
CA GLN A 227 -11.96 -24.60 9.15
C GLN A 227 -12.61 -25.46 8.05
N ALA A 228 -13.34 -26.49 8.45
CA ALA A 228 -13.93 -27.44 7.51
C ALA A 228 -12.91 -27.98 6.47
N GLY A 229 -11.71 -28.32 6.93
CA GLY A 229 -10.63 -28.86 6.10
C GLY A 229 -9.93 -27.84 5.19
N LYS A 230 -10.29 -26.56 5.25
CA LYS A 230 -9.67 -25.48 4.47
C LYS A 230 -8.81 -24.61 5.35
N LEU A 231 -7.60 -24.33 4.89
CA LEU A 231 -6.71 -23.37 5.53
C LEU A 231 -7.33 -21.97 5.48
N ARG A 232 -7.42 -21.30 6.61
CA ARG A 232 -7.95 -19.94 6.74
C ARG A 232 -7.05 -19.08 7.63
N ASN A 233 -6.93 -17.84 7.25
CA ASN A 233 -6.34 -16.82 8.08
C ASN A 233 -7.46 -16.07 8.82
N SER A 234 -7.34 -15.93 10.13
CA SER A 234 -8.30 -15.22 10.97
C SER A 234 -8.20 -13.70 10.86
N ARG A 235 -7.02 -13.21 10.45
CA ARG A 235 -6.76 -11.78 10.23
C ARG A 235 -6.62 -11.49 8.75
N VAL A 236 -7.73 -11.16 8.12
CA VAL A 236 -7.78 -10.75 6.72
C VAL A 236 -8.07 -9.25 6.68
N ARG A 237 -7.25 -8.50 5.97
CA ARG A 237 -7.51 -7.10 5.66
C ARG A 237 -8.10 -6.98 4.27
N ASN A 238 -9.17 -6.22 4.15
CA ASN A 238 -9.85 -5.93 2.88
C ASN A 238 -10.04 -4.43 2.75
N THR A 239 -9.44 -3.84 1.73
CA THR A 239 -9.46 -2.40 1.52
C THR A 239 -9.98 -2.10 0.13
N HIS A 240 -10.93 -1.18 0.03
CA HIS A 240 -11.38 -0.59 -1.23
C HIS A 240 -11.88 0.81 -0.98
N GLU A 241 -11.06 1.80 -1.28
CA GLU A 241 -11.34 3.22 -1.05
C GLU A 241 -11.10 4.04 -2.32
N PRO A 242 -12.06 4.07 -3.25
CA PRO A 242 -11.99 4.93 -4.42
C PRO A 242 -11.80 6.40 -4.08
N ILE A 243 -11.00 7.07 -4.90
CA ILE A 243 -10.74 8.51 -4.83
C ILE A 243 -11.21 9.13 -6.14
N VAL A 244 -12.06 10.14 -6.04
CA VAL A 244 -12.46 11.00 -7.15
C VAL A 244 -11.90 12.40 -6.89
N MET A 245 -11.25 12.98 -7.88
CA MET A 245 -10.62 14.29 -7.77
C MET A 245 -11.04 15.18 -8.92
N LEU A 246 -11.25 16.45 -8.61
CA LEU A 246 -11.46 17.50 -9.59
C LEU A 246 -10.38 18.57 -9.36
N ASN A 247 -9.59 18.83 -10.39
CA ASN A 247 -8.54 19.83 -10.38
C ASN A 247 -8.85 20.90 -11.43
N TYR A 248 -8.74 22.16 -11.03
CA TYR A 248 -8.85 23.30 -11.93
C TYR A 248 -7.59 24.15 -11.82
N THR A 249 -7.01 24.49 -12.96
CA THR A 249 -5.86 25.40 -13.04
C THR A 249 -6.21 26.56 -13.97
N TRP A 250 -5.92 27.76 -13.54
CA TRP A 250 -6.07 28.98 -14.32
C TRP A 250 -4.76 29.78 -14.30
N ASP A 251 -4.13 29.89 -15.47
CA ASP A 251 -2.96 30.73 -15.69
C ASP A 251 -3.45 32.17 -16.00
N MET A 252 -3.55 32.99 -14.93
CA MET A 252 -4.08 34.37 -15.04
C MET A 252 -3.13 35.31 -15.75
N SER A 253 -1.83 35.13 -15.52
CA SER A 253 -0.75 35.88 -16.15
C SER A 253 0.52 35.05 -16.15
N GLU A 254 1.62 35.56 -16.75
CA GLU A 254 2.90 34.87 -16.76
C GLU A 254 3.44 34.56 -15.35
N ASN A 255 3.06 35.37 -14.36
CA ASN A 255 3.54 35.24 -12.99
C ASN A 255 2.44 34.84 -11.97
N THR A 256 1.21 34.59 -12.43
CA THR A 256 0.10 34.31 -11.52
C THR A 256 -0.72 33.12 -11.99
N ARG A 257 -0.77 32.09 -11.16
CA ARG A 257 -1.53 30.87 -11.41
C ARG A 257 -2.44 30.58 -10.22
N LEU A 258 -3.69 30.26 -10.50
CA LEU A 258 -4.64 29.73 -9.53
C LEU A 258 -4.78 28.21 -9.72
N ASN A 259 -4.53 27.46 -8.65
CA ASN A 259 -4.81 26.03 -8.58
C ASN A 259 -5.92 25.79 -7.55
N ALA A 260 -7.01 25.17 -7.97
CA ALA A 260 -8.08 24.74 -7.10
C ALA A 260 -8.29 23.22 -7.27
N ALA A 261 -8.40 22.52 -6.15
CA ALA A 261 -8.56 21.08 -6.18
C ALA A 261 -9.53 20.63 -5.08
N THR A 262 -10.34 19.63 -5.40
CA THR A 262 -11.20 18.95 -4.44
C THR A 262 -11.14 17.45 -4.65
N SER A 263 -11.31 16.69 -3.57
CA SER A 263 -11.33 15.24 -3.62
C SER A 263 -12.43 14.67 -2.76
N LEU A 264 -12.96 13.54 -3.19
CA LEU A 264 -13.87 12.70 -2.44
C LEU A 264 -13.26 11.30 -2.35
N ARG A 265 -13.05 10.82 -1.13
CA ARG A 265 -12.65 9.46 -0.81
C ARG A 265 -13.80 8.77 -0.10
N PHE A 266 -14.15 7.57 -0.53
CA PHE A 266 -15.22 6.78 0.06
C PHE A 266 -14.90 5.29 -0.08
N GLY A 267 -15.59 4.44 0.65
CA GLY A 267 -15.36 3.00 0.55
C GLY A 267 -15.24 2.33 1.90
N ARG A 268 -14.44 1.28 1.95
CA ARG A 268 -14.25 0.46 3.15
C ARG A 268 -12.79 0.08 3.34
N ASN A 269 -12.37 0.07 4.60
CA ASN A 269 -11.11 -0.49 5.05
C ASN A 269 -11.43 -1.34 6.28
N GLY A 270 -11.52 -2.64 6.09
CA GLY A 270 -11.92 -3.58 7.11
C GLY A 270 -10.86 -4.64 7.38
N TYR A 271 -10.87 -5.16 8.59
CA TYR A 271 -10.09 -6.34 8.93
C TYR A 271 -10.94 -7.32 9.72
N SER A 272 -10.63 -8.60 9.62
CA SER A 272 -11.21 -9.64 10.44
C SER A 272 -10.28 -10.00 11.60
N ALA A 273 -10.85 -10.43 12.70
CA ALA A 273 -10.10 -10.98 13.81
C ALA A 273 -10.92 -12.09 14.47
N LEU A 274 -10.23 -13.02 15.10
CA LEU A 274 -10.87 -14.04 15.88
C LEU A 274 -11.34 -13.45 17.21
N THR A 275 -12.56 -13.69 17.58
CA THR A 275 -13.09 -13.40 18.91
C THR A 275 -13.59 -14.71 19.54
N TRP A 276 -13.16 -14.98 20.76
CA TRP A 276 -13.54 -16.19 21.50
C TRP A 276 -14.26 -15.88 22.81
N ASN A 277 -14.51 -14.60 23.12
CA ASN A 277 -15.20 -14.11 24.32
C ASN A 277 -14.80 -14.91 25.58
N ALA A 278 -15.73 -15.57 26.25
CA ALA A 278 -15.47 -16.36 27.46
C ALA A 278 -14.85 -17.75 27.18
N GLY A 279 -14.58 -18.11 25.95
CA GLY A 279 -13.91 -19.37 25.59
C GLY A 279 -12.40 -19.34 25.81
N ALA A 280 -11.75 -20.51 25.67
CA ALA A 280 -10.30 -20.60 25.65
C ALA A 280 -9.74 -19.94 24.38
N ASP A 281 -8.56 -19.33 24.48
CA ASP A 281 -7.86 -18.76 23.33
C ASP A 281 -7.57 -19.88 22.32
N PRO A 282 -8.07 -19.78 21.08
CA PRO A 282 -7.89 -20.85 20.09
C PRO A 282 -6.52 -20.84 19.42
N ARG A 283 -5.66 -19.84 19.68
CA ARG A 283 -4.33 -19.74 19.07
C ARG A 283 -3.41 -20.78 19.69
N GLY A 284 -2.66 -21.44 18.84
CA GLY A 284 -1.78 -22.48 19.30
C GLY A 284 -0.54 -21.98 20.04
N ASP A 285 -0.16 -20.74 19.84
CA ASP A 285 0.92 -20.08 20.56
C ASP A 285 0.48 -19.37 21.85
N TYR A 286 -0.76 -19.63 22.27
CA TYR A 286 -1.22 -19.10 23.53
C TYR A 286 -0.36 -19.67 24.68
N TYR A 287 0.17 -18.78 25.52
CA TYR A 287 1.20 -19.14 26.50
C TYR A 287 0.82 -20.36 27.38
N ARG A 288 -0.46 -20.54 27.71
CA ARG A 288 -0.93 -21.67 28.53
C ARG A 288 -0.84 -23.02 27.82
N TYR A 289 -0.68 -23.04 26.50
CA TYR A 289 -0.51 -24.28 25.74
C TYR A 289 0.95 -24.63 25.48
N MET A 290 1.87 -23.70 25.83
CA MET A 290 3.28 -23.89 25.60
C MET A 290 3.92 -24.75 26.70
N PRO A 291 4.80 -25.71 26.37
CA PRO A 291 5.43 -26.59 27.34
C PRO A 291 6.23 -25.86 28.45
N ASN A 292 6.78 -24.70 28.15
CA ASN A 292 7.55 -23.88 29.11
C ASN A 292 6.70 -22.92 29.93
N SER A 293 5.40 -22.83 29.64
CA SER A 293 4.50 -22.00 30.43
C SER A 293 4.16 -22.70 31.74
N ASP A 294 4.61 -22.18 32.83
CA ASP A 294 4.32 -22.65 34.19
C ASP A 294 4.26 -24.19 34.38
N LYS A 295 5.32 -24.74 34.90
CA LYS A 295 5.48 -26.20 35.13
C LYS A 295 4.34 -26.85 35.94
N THR A 296 3.50 -26.07 36.58
CA THR A 296 2.35 -26.55 37.38
C THR A 296 1.07 -26.71 36.53
N GLN A 297 1.06 -26.22 35.29
CA GLN A 297 -0.11 -26.26 34.39
C GLN A 297 0.16 -26.98 33.06
N ILE A 298 1.12 -27.87 33.01
CA ILE A 298 1.34 -28.69 31.82
C ILE A 298 0.08 -29.54 31.59
N VAL A 299 -0.65 -29.23 30.52
CA VAL A 299 -1.69 -30.11 30.02
C VAL A 299 -1.02 -31.22 29.21
N PRO A 300 -0.93 -32.47 29.70
CA PRO A 300 -0.27 -33.52 28.97
C PRO A 300 -0.95 -33.78 27.63
N GLY A 301 -0.19 -33.84 26.57
CA GLY A 301 -0.66 -34.27 25.26
C GLY A 301 -1.04 -33.19 24.26
N ILE A 302 -0.84 -31.91 24.57
CA ILE A 302 -0.96 -30.85 23.54
C ILE A 302 0.34 -30.82 22.73
N THR A 303 0.25 -31.36 21.52
CA THR A 303 1.28 -31.21 20.50
C THR A 303 0.86 -30.14 19.50
N LEU A 304 1.82 -29.52 18.84
CA LEU A 304 1.55 -28.50 17.81
C LEU A 304 0.64 -29.00 16.68
N SER A 305 0.55 -30.31 16.46
CA SER A 305 -0.42 -30.88 15.53
C SER A 305 -1.88 -30.61 15.92
N LEU A 306 -2.16 -30.41 17.20
CA LEU A 306 -3.49 -30.04 17.69
C LEU A 306 -3.81 -28.56 17.48
N ILE A 307 -2.80 -27.70 17.34
CA ILE A 307 -2.95 -26.26 17.06
C ILE A 307 -3.66 -26.05 15.73
N HIS A 308 -3.44 -26.93 14.77
CA HIS A 308 -4.08 -26.85 13.45
C HIS A 308 -5.49 -27.48 13.42
N ILE A 309 -5.93 -28.14 14.48
CA ILE A 309 -7.20 -28.86 14.54
C ILE A 309 -8.31 -28.06 15.24
N SER A 310 -7.95 -27.04 16.05
CA SER A 310 -8.96 -26.19 16.68
C SER A 310 -9.66 -25.32 15.62
N GLU A 311 -10.79 -25.79 15.15
CA GLU A 311 -11.67 -24.96 14.33
C GLU A 311 -12.15 -23.77 15.14
N PRO A 312 -12.07 -22.54 14.58
CA PRO A 312 -12.69 -21.40 15.22
C PRO A 312 -14.20 -21.63 15.27
N THR A 313 -14.72 -21.84 16.46
CA THR A 313 -16.12 -22.17 16.70
C THR A 313 -17.10 -21.05 16.40
N ARG A 314 -16.64 -19.85 16.03
CA ARG A 314 -17.52 -18.73 15.64
C ARG A 314 -16.88 -17.86 14.58
N ARG A 315 -17.66 -17.49 13.57
CA ARG A 315 -17.37 -16.42 12.65
C ARG A 315 -17.37 -15.08 13.40
N SER A 316 -16.30 -14.31 13.29
CA SER A 316 -16.37 -12.89 13.64
C SER A 316 -17.21 -12.15 12.61
N TYR A 317 -18.13 -11.33 13.07
CA TYR A 317 -18.82 -10.40 12.19
C TYR A 317 -17.86 -9.29 11.77
N ILE A 318 -17.90 -8.96 10.51
CA ILE A 318 -17.18 -7.80 9.97
C ILE A 318 -17.98 -6.58 10.39
N SER A 319 -17.42 -5.74 11.23
CA SER A 319 -17.96 -4.42 11.56
C SER A 319 -17.38 -3.37 10.62
#